data_1ea3e0ded523b5265c6cb8eb262a5bad
#
_entry.id   1ea3e0ded523b5265c6cb8eb262a5bad
#
_cell.length_a   1.000
_cell.length_b   1.000
_cell.length_c   1.000
_cell.angle_alpha   90.00
_cell.angle_beta   90.00
_cell.angle_gamma   90.00
#
_symmetry.space_group_name_H-M   'P 1'
#
loop_
_entity.id
_entity.type
_entity.pdbx_description
1 polymer ?
#
loop_
_entity_poly.entity_id
_entity_poly.type
_entity_poly.pdbx_seq_one_letter_code
_entity_poly.pdbx_strand_id
1 'polypeptide(L)'
;IENIQGAKTHSGWLSFMYPRLLLAKDLLKDDGLIFISIDDNEVAQLRLLCNEIFAEENFVGEFIWQKASGNQNDSNSIAISHEYILCYCKSIEKLSLYNLPPTKEMLKTYNLEDEFVSTRGKHYLRNLNDFSIGDRPGLHYDIICPDGTILKGNEYRWRCDIHTFNWRIKENRIVFEKNVSGWQVFYKQYINETKEEIIKDKN
;
A
#
# COMPACT_ATOMS: atom_id res chain seq x y z
N ILE A 1 -26.42 -23.46 18.66
CA ILE A 1 -26.01 -22.89 19.97
C ILE A 1 -27.31 -22.46 20.61
N GLU A 2 -27.76 -23.19 21.65
CA GLU A 2 -28.95 -22.81 22.41
C GLU A 2 -28.75 -21.42 23.02
N ASN A 3 -29.77 -20.58 22.84
CA ASN A 3 -29.80 -19.20 23.34
C ASN A 3 -29.64 -19.19 24.87
N ILE A 4 -28.43 -18.99 25.34
CA ILE A 4 -28.23 -18.45 26.68
C ILE A 4 -28.99 -17.11 26.70
N GLN A 5 -29.83 -16.86 27.68
CA GLN A 5 -30.55 -15.59 27.84
C GLN A 5 -29.55 -14.44 27.67
N GLY A 6 -29.69 -13.67 26.59
CA GLY A 6 -28.74 -12.64 26.22
C GLY A 6 -27.95 -12.83 24.89
N ALA A 7 -28.12 -13.98 24.21
CA ALA A 7 -27.43 -14.25 22.92
C ALA A 7 -27.88 -13.36 21.76
N LYS A 8 -28.86 -12.50 21.96
CA LYS A 8 -29.22 -11.39 21.04
C LYS A 8 -28.50 -10.09 21.40
N THR A 9 -27.66 -10.09 22.41
CA THR A 9 -26.87 -8.92 22.84
C THR A 9 -25.42 -9.13 22.51
N HIS A 10 -24.70 -8.04 22.18
CA HIS A 10 -23.26 -8.04 21.97
C HIS A 10 -22.49 -8.72 23.11
N SER A 11 -22.95 -8.60 24.37
CA SER A 11 -22.30 -9.22 25.52
C SER A 11 -22.29 -10.75 25.49
N GLY A 12 -23.37 -11.39 25.00
CA GLY A 12 -23.41 -12.84 24.83
C GLY A 12 -22.42 -13.33 23.78
N TRP A 13 -22.33 -12.62 22.67
CA TRP A 13 -21.37 -12.91 21.63
C TRP A 13 -19.92 -12.67 22.10
N LEU A 14 -19.65 -11.57 22.79
CA LEU A 14 -18.32 -11.27 23.37
C LEU A 14 -17.86 -12.34 24.36
N SER A 15 -18.77 -12.80 25.26
CA SER A 15 -18.47 -13.86 26.22
C SER A 15 -18.14 -15.20 25.53
N PHE A 16 -18.71 -15.45 24.36
CA PHE A 16 -18.40 -16.61 23.54
C PHE A 16 -17.04 -16.47 22.83
N MET A 17 -16.72 -15.29 22.32
CA MET A 17 -15.50 -15.04 21.52
C MET A 17 -14.26 -14.85 22.39
N TYR A 18 -14.36 -14.21 23.55
CA TYR A 18 -13.25 -13.88 24.43
C TYR A 18 -12.28 -15.06 24.70
N PRO A 19 -12.73 -16.19 25.24
CA PRO A 19 -11.83 -17.30 25.55
C PRO A 19 -11.19 -17.91 24.29
N ARG A 20 -11.88 -17.83 23.14
CA ARG A 20 -11.35 -18.34 21.87
C ARG A 20 -10.22 -17.49 21.33
N LEU A 21 -10.36 -16.17 21.44
CA LEU A 21 -9.32 -15.24 21.01
C LEU A 21 -8.11 -15.27 21.93
N LEU A 22 -8.30 -15.48 23.24
CA LEU A 22 -7.17 -15.71 24.16
C LEU A 22 -6.36 -16.95 23.77
N LEU A 23 -7.03 -18.07 23.54
CA LEU A 23 -6.39 -19.30 23.08
C LEU A 23 -5.71 -19.12 21.71
N ALA A 24 -6.34 -18.39 20.79
CA ALA A 24 -5.76 -18.08 19.49
C ALA A 24 -4.48 -17.29 19.63
N LYS A 25 -4.44 -16.27 20.51
CA LYS A 25 -3.22 -15.50 20.81
C LYS A 25 -2.09 -16.37 21.32
N ASP A 26 -2.38 -17.33 22.21
CA ASP A 26 -1.39 -18.24 22.77
C ASP A 26 -0.79 -19.18 21.71
N LEU A 27 -1.62 -19.60 20.73
CA LEU A 27 -1.20 -20.46 19.62
C LEU A 27 -0.38 -19.72 18.55
N LEU A 28 -0.45 -18.38 18.47
CA LEU A 28 0.33 -17.61 17.50
C LEU A 28 1.81 -17.64 17.84
N LYS A 29 2.64 -17.77 16.79
CA LYS A 29 4.07 -17.46 16.87
C LYS A 29 4.25 -15.97 17.18
N ASP A 30 5.41 -15.58 17.66
CA ASP A 30 5.70 -14.18 18.00
C ASP A 30 5.61 -13.23 16.80
N ASP A 31 5.92 -13.69 15.59
CA ASP A 31 5.76 -13.02 14.30
C ASP A 31 4.43 -13.36 13.59
N GLY A 32 3.53 -14.07 14.28
CA GLY A 32 2.29 -14.60 13.72
C GLY A 32 1.20 -13.55 13.52
N LEU A 33 0.35 -13.78 12.52
CA LEU A 33 -0.83 -13.00 12.19
C LEU A 33 -2.10 -13.81 12.42
N ILE A 34 -3.17 -13.14 12.84
CA ILE A 34 -4.52 -13.68 12.87
C ILE A 34 -5.42 -12.81 12.00
N PHE A 35 -6.25 -13.47 11.19
CA PHE A 35 -7.29 -12.85 10.38
C PHE A 35 -8.64 -13.34 10.87
N ILE A 36 -9.56 -12.42 11.17
CA ILE A 36 -10.85 -12.73 11.75
C ILE A 36 -11.92 -12.09 10.87
N SER A 37 -12.68 -12.92 10.15
CA SER A 37 -13.83 -12.46 9.35
C SER A 37 -15.02 -12.17 10.25
N ILE A 38 -15.70 -11.06 9.97
CA ILE A 38 -16.87 -10.60 10.72
C ILE A 38 -17.78 -9.76 9.83
N ASP A 39 -19.07 -9.77 10.10
CA ASP A 39 -20.02 -8.87 9.46
C ASP A 39 -20.13 -7.51 10.19
N ASP A 40 -20.98 -6.64 9.67
CA ASP A 40 -21.22 -5.29 10.20
C ASP A 40 -21.91 -5.27 11.59
N ASN A 41 -22.54 -6.37 12.00
CA ASN A 41 -23.26 -6.43 13.29
C ASN A 41 -22.30 -6.39 14.48
N GLU A 42 -21.15 -7.06 14.39
CA GLU A 42 -20.23 -7.26 15.53
C GLU A 42 -18.80 -6.74 15.26
N VAL A 43 -18.52 -6.08 14.12
CA VAL A 43 -17.15 -5.63 13.78
C VAL A 43 -16.59 -4.65 14.81
N ALA A 44 -17.41 -3.73 15.30
CA ALA A 44 -16.99 -2.75 16.31
C ALA A 44 -16.64 -3.43 17.65
N GLN A 45 -17.48 -4.37 18.09
CA GLN A 45 -17.30 -5.14 19.33
C GLN A 45 -16.07 -6.05 19.22
N LEU A 46 -15.90 -6.71 18.08
CA LEU A 46 -14.71 -7.53 17.82
C LEU A 46 -13.43 -6.70 17.85
N ARG A 47 -13.45 -5.49 17.27
CA ARG A 47 -12.30 -4.59 17.28
C ARG A 47 -11.88 -4.21 18.69
N LEU A 48 -12.83 -3.83 19.55
CA LEU A 48 -12.58 -3.50 20.95
C LEU A 48 -12.05 -4.72 21.73
N LEU A 49 -12.64 -5.89 21.52
CA LEU A 49 -12.21 -7.13 22.15
C LEU A 49 -10.78 -7.53 21.72
N CYS A 50 -10.47 -7.40 20.44
CA CYS A 50 -9.13 -7.68 19.92
C CYS A 50 -8.11 -6.67 20.43
N ASN A 51 -8.45 -5.39 20.57
CA ASN A 51 -7.56 -4.39 21.18
C ASN A 51 -7.22 -4.75 22.64
N GLU A 52 -8.20 -5.26 23.42
CA GLU A 52 -7.96 -5.73 24.79
C GLU A 52 -7.04 -6.96 24.83
N ILE A 53 -7.27 -7.93 23.95
CA ILE A 53 -6.55 -9.20 23.96
C ILE A 53 -5.16 -9.09 23.32
N PHE A 54 -5.06 -8.52 22.12
CA PHE A 54 -3.83 -8.46 21.32
C PHE A 54 -3.02 -7.18 21.57
N ALA A 55 -3.58 -6.16 22.20
CA ALA A 55 -3.18 -4.78 22.31
C ALA A 55 -3.41 -3.97 21.00
N GLU A 56 -3.75 -2.70 21.14
CA GLU A 56 -4.12 -1.82 20.01
C GLU A 56 -2.97 -1.62 19.02
N GLU A 57 -1.74 -1.51 19.53
CA GLU A 57 -0.52 -1.36 18.73
C GLU A 57 -0.23 -2.55 17.82
N ASN A 58 -0.79 -3.73 18.11
CA ASN A 58 -0.65 -4.93 17.31
C ASN A 58 -1.73 -5.07 16.21
N PHE A 59 -2.56 -4.05 16.03
CA PHE A 59 -3.48 -3.98 14.90
C PHE A 59 -2.73 -3.72 13.60
N VAL A 60 -2.86 -4.64 12.64
CA VAL A 60 -2.17 -4.55 11.34
C VAL A 60 -3.05 -3.87 10.29
N GLY A 61 -4.34 -4.17 10.28
CA GLY A 61 -5.26 -3.58 9.31
C GLY A 61 -6.64 -4.19 9.31
N GLU A 62 -7.55 -3.51 8.61
CA GLU A 62 -8.90 -3.96 8.31
C GLU A 62 -9.08 -4.07 6.81
N PHE A 63 -9.57 -5.20 6.34
CA PHE A 63 -9.82 -5.47 4.93
C PHE A 63 -11.33 -5.55 4.71
N ILE A 64 -11.76 -5.00 3.59
CA ILE A 64 -13.13 -5.12 3.11
C ILE A 64 -13.20 -6.29 2.13
N TRP A 65 -13.97 -7.31 2.48
CA TRP A 65 -14.20 -8.48 1.65
C TRP A 65 -15.50 -8.31 0.86
N GLN A 66 -15.44 -8.19 -0.45
CA GLN A 66 -16.63 -8.13 -1.29
C GLN A 66 -17.32 -9.51 -1.32
N LYS A 67 -18.54 -9.57 -0.79
CA LYS A 67 -19.31 -10.81 -0.60
C LYS A 67 -20.04 -11.26 -1.86
N ALA A 68 -20.58 -10.31 -2.62
CA ALA A 68 -21.31 -10.56 -3.86
C ALA A 68 -21.13 -9.41 -4.86
N SER A 69 -21.09 -9.77 -6.15
CA SER A 69 -21.18 -8.83 -7.27
C SER A 69 -22.58 -8.92 -7.88
N GLY A 70 -23.51 -8.09 -7.44
CA GLY A 70 -24.87 -8.03 -7.98
C GLY A 70 -25.86 -7.34 -7.06
N ASN A 71 -27.02 -6.95 -7.60
CA ASN A 71 -28.09 -6.32 -6.83
C ASN A 71 -28.70 -7.37 -5.88
N GLN A 72 -28.55 -7.18 -4.58
CA GLN A 72 -29.33 -7.91 -3.57
C GLN A 72 -30.65 -7.17 -3.38
N ASN A 73 -31.73 -7.71 -3.97
CA ASN A 73 -33.08 -7.11 -3.92
C ASN A 73 -33.81 -7.35 -2.58
N ASP A 74 -33.18 -8.05 -1.62
CA ASP A 74 -33.83 -8.48 -0.37
C ASP A 74 -33.67 -7.50 0.82
N SER A 75 -33.01 -6.34 0.59
CA SER A 75 -32.86 -5.36 1.67
C SER A 75 -33.92 -4.28 1.62
N ASN A 76 -34.62 -4.07 2.73
CA ASN A 76 -35.60 -2.98 2.90
C ASN A 76 -34.90 -1.59 3.01
N SER A 77 -33.57 -1.51 2.92
CA SER A 77 -32.79 -0.29 3.04
C SER A 77 -31.53 -0.35 2.14
N ILE A 78 -30.37 -0.07 2.68
CA ILE A 78 -29.09 -0.14 1.96
C ILE A 78 -28.61 -1.59 1.91
N ALA A 79 -28.33 -2.11 0.71
CA ALA A 79 -27.78 -3.44 0.52
C ALA A 79 -26.28 -3.46 0.92
N ILE A 80 -25.92 -4.33 1.87
CA ILE A 80 -24.56 -4.54 2.31
C ILE A 80 -23.97 -5.73 1.55
N SER A 81 -22.99 -5.45 0.67
CA SER A 81 -22.35 -6.45 -0.20
C SER A 81 -20.93 -6.82 0.22
N HIS A 82 -20.54 -6.48 1.45
CA HIS A 82 -19.22 -6.75 1.98
C HIS A 82 -19.25 -7.31 3.40
N GLU A 83 -18.12 -7.84 3.81
CA GLU A 83 -17.78 -8.23 5.19
C GLU A 83 -16.42 -7.62 5.53
N TYR A 84 -16.04 -7.69 6.80
CA TYR A 84 -14.77 -7.19 7.31
C TYR A 84 -13.85 -8.35 7.66
N ILE A 85 -12.54 -8.12 7.52
CA ILE A 85 -11.52 -9.01 8.03
C ILE A 85 -10.58 -8.17 8.87
N LEU A 86 -10.59 -8.37 10.18
CA LEU A 86 -9.64 -7.73 11.09
C LEU A 86 -8.36 -8.53 11.12
N CYS A 87 -7.22 -7.84 11.02
CA CYS A 87 -5.90 -8.44 11.09
C CYS A 87 -5.13 -7.90 12.28
N TYR A 88 -4.67 -8.80 13.16
CA TYR A 88 -3.81 -8.52 14.29
C TYR A 88 -2.55 -9.37 14.21
N CYS A 89 -1.45 -8.88 14.75
CA CYS A 89 -0.25 -9.68 15.00
C CYS A 89 -0.09 -9.96 16.49
N LYS A 90 0.77 -10.92 16.83
CA LYS A 90 1.14 -11.18 18.22
C LYS A 90 2.05 -10.08 18.77
N SER A 91 3.02 -9.62 17.95
CA SER A 91 3.92 -8.51 18.27
C SER A 91 4.27 -7.76 16.99
N ILE A 92 3.94 -6.47 16.95
CA ILE A 92 4.25 -5.62 15.80
C ILE A 92 5.76 -5.42 15.60
N GLU A 93 6.54 -5.44 16.67
CA GLU A 93 8.00 -5.31 16.63
C GLU A 93 8.69 -6.53 15.98
N LYS A 94 8.06 -7.71 16.06
CA LYS A 94 8.59 -8.97 15.49
C LYS A 94 7.98 -9.29 14.13
N LEU A 95 6.94 -8.55 13.71
CA LEU A 95 6.25 -8.79 12.45
C LEU A 95 7.16 -8.45 11.27
N SER A 96 7.33 -9.41 10.37
CA SER A 96 8.02 -9.21 9.10
C SER A 96 7.07 -9.52 7.94
N LEU A 97 6.72 -8.47 7.19
CA LEU A 97 5.89 -8.61 5.99
C LEU A 97 6.78 -8.55 4.75
N TYR A 98 6.58 -9.48 3.83
CA TYR A 98 7.31 -9.55 2.57
C TYR A 98 6.45 -9.04 1.43
N ASN A 99 7.08 -8.37 0.47
CA ASN A 99 6.40 -8.01 -0.77
C ASN A 99 6.08 -9.27 -1.56
N LEU A 100 4.90 -9.30 -2.17
CA LEU A 100 4.56 -10.34 -3.12
C LEU A 100 5.48 -10.24 -4.35
N PRO A 101 5.89 -11.38 -4.92
CA PRO A 101 6.62 -11.34 -6.18
C PRO A 101 5.76 -10.67 -7.28
N PRO A 102 6.38 -9.93 -8.20
CA PRO A 102 5.64 -9.27 -9.27
C PRO A 102 4.89 -10.28 -10.13
N THR A 103 3.64 -9.97 -10.47
CA THR A 103 2.83 -10.82 -11.36
C THR A 103 3.39 -10.82 -12.78
N LYS A 104 3.00 -11.81 -13.59
CA LYS A 104 3.40 -11.89 -15.02
C LYS A 104 2.97 -10.63 -15.79
N GLU A 105 1.82 -10.04 -15.44
CA GLU A 105 1.31 -8.81 -16.03
C GLU A 105 2.18 -7.62 -15.65
N MET A 106 2.57 -7.50 -14.39
CA MET A 106 3.51 -6.45 -13.94
C MET A 106 4.87 -6.59 -14.63
N LEU A 107 5.37 -7.82 -14.78
CA LEU A 107 6.64 -8.08 -15.46
C LEU A 107 6.65 -7.63 -16.93
N LYS A 108 5.52 -7.70 -17.63
CA LYS A 108 5.39 -7.20 -19.01
C LYS A 108 5.59 -5.69 -19.14
N THR A 109 5.31 -4.93 -18.08
CA THR A 109 5.53 -3.48 -18.06
C THR A 109 7.02 -3.14 -18.09
N TYR A 110 7.87 -4.01 -17.50
CA TYR A 110 9.33 -3.85 -17.46
C TYR A 110 9.94 -4.46 -18.72
N ASN A 111 9.89 -3.73 -19.84
CA ASN A 111 10.25 -4.23 -21.17
C ASN A 111 11.50 -3.60 -21.76
N LEU A 112 12.10 -2.62 -21.07
CA LEU A 112 13.33 -1.93 -21.50
C LEU A 112 14.53 -2.47 -20.70
N GLU A 113 15.69 -2.46 -21.38
CA GLU A 113 16.97 -2.87 -20.83
C GLU A 113 18.00 -1.78 -21.05
N ASP A 114 18.96 -1.66 -20.15
CA ASP A 114 20.15 -0.83 -20.29
C ASP A 114 21.37 -1.54 -19.68
N GLU A 115 22.49 -0.82 -19.57
CA GLU A 115 23.75 -1.34 -19.02
C GLU A 115 23.65 -1.86 -17.58
N PHE A 116 22.59 -1.47 -16.84
CA PHE A 116 22.34 -1.87 -15.45
C PHE A 116 21.39 -3.06 -15.32
N VAL A 117 20.98 -3.72 -16.40
CA VAL A 117 20.04 -4.83 -16.37
C VAL A 117 20.47 -5.99 -15.46
N SER A 118 21.77 -6.24 -15.36
CA SER A 118 22.33 -7.30 -14.51
C SER A 118 22.19 -7.03 -13.01
N THR A 119 22.14 -5.77 -12.61
CA THR A 119 22.05 -5.35 -11.20
C THR A 119 20.67 -4.83 -10.81
N ARG A 120 20.07 -3.99 -11.65
CA ARG A 120 18.77 -3.33 -11.40
C ARG A 120 17.59 -4.05 -12.05
N GLY A 121 17.86 -4.99 -12.97
CA GLY A 121 16.82 -5.65 -13.77
C GLY A 121 16.31 -4.78 -14.91
N LYS A 122 15.24 -5.23 -15.57
CA LYS A 122 14.54 -4.46 -16.60
C LYS A 122 13.83 -3.25 -16.00
N HIS A 123 13.55 -2.25 -16.83
CA HIS A 123 12.85 -1.04 -16.43
C HIS A 123 11.73 -0.65 -17.40
N TYR A 124 10.95 0.32 -17.00
CA TYR A 124 10.06 1.09 -17.87
C TYR A 124 10.26 2.59 -17.60
N LEU A 125 9.88 3.41 -18.57
CA LEU A 125 9.91 4.87 -18.42
C LEU A 125 8.64 5.36 -17.76
N ARG A 126 8.78 6.09 -16.68
CA ARG A 126 7.69 6.74 -15.98
C ARG A 126 7.80 8.26 -16.10
N ASN A 127 6.74 8.92 -16.54
CA ASN A 127 6.74 10.38 -16.66
C ASN A 127 7.05 11.01 -15.29
N LEU A 128 7.97 11.94 -15.26
CA LEU A 128 8.34 12.67 -14.05
C LEU A 128 7.29 13.70 -13.66
N ASN A 129 6.58 14.30 -14.64
CA ASN A 129 5.50 15.24 -14.40
C ASN A 129 4.19 14.50 -14.08
N ASP A 130 3.55 14.86 -12.96
CA ASP A 130 2.29 14.26 -12.55
C ASP A 130 1.46 15.19 -11.66
N PHE A 131 0.40 15.74 -12.23
CA PHE A 131 -0.53 16.58 -11.50
C PHE A 131 -1.50 15.82 -10.59
N SER A 132 -1.55 14.49 -10.65
CA SER A 132 -2.41 13.67 -9.78
C SER A 132 -1.85 13.48 -8.36
N ILE A 133 -0.55 13.73 -8.16
CA ILE A 133 0.07 13.66 -6.82
C ILE A 133 -0.26 14.90 -6.00
N GLY A 134 -0.28 14.76 -4.66
CA GLY A 134 -0.51 15.87 -3.74
C GLY A 134 0.51 16.98 -3.95
N ASP A 135 0.04 18.22 -3.98
CA ASP A 135 0.90 19.39 -4.19
C ASP A 135 1.78 19.69 -2.96
N ARG A 136 3.07 19.94 -3.21
CA ARG A 136 4.07 20.30 -2.19
C ARG A 136 5.10 21.24 -2.80
N PRO A 137 5.57 22.27 -2.07
CA PRO A 137 6.54 23.23 -2.60
C PRO A 137 7.81 22.61 -3.19
N GLY A 138 8.31 21.53 -2.59
CA GLY A 138 9.52 20.84 -3.05
C GLY A 138 9.38 20.07 -4.37
N LEU A 139 8.18 20.01 -4.95
CA LEU A 139 7.92 19.36 -6.25
C LEU A 139 7.91 20.34 -7.43
N HIS A 140 8.20 21.62 -7.18
CA HIS A 140 8.22 22.69 -8.18
C HIS A 140 9.62 23.28 -8.27
N TYR A 141 10.41 22.82 -9.26
CA TYR A 141 11.76 23.31 -9.54
C TYR A 141 12.02 23.31 -11.04
N ASP A 142 12.89 24.20 -11.49
CA ASP A 142 13.26 24.30 -12.91
C ASP A 142 14.15 23.12 -13.31
N ILE A 143 13.89 22.53 -14.48
CA ILE A 143 14.73 21.48 -15.09
C ILE A 143 15.33 22.02 -16.38
N ILE A 144 16.66 21.92 -16.51
CA ILE A 144 17.39 22.30 -17.72
C ILE A 144 17.51 21.05 -18.60
N CYS A 145 16.94 21.14 -19.80
CA CYS A 145 17.03 20.10 -20.83
C CYS A 145 18.40 20.10 -21.54
N PRO A 146 18.75 19.01 -22.26
CA PRO A 146 20.05 18.88 -22.94
C PRO A 146 20.35 19.98 -23.96
N ASP A 147 19.35 20.62 -24.55
CA ASP A 147 19.52 21.74 -25.49
C ASP A 147 19.48 23.13 -24.82
N GLY A 148 19.48 23.19 -23.49
CA GLY A 148 19.39 24.42 -22.72
C GLY A 148 17.98 24.95 -22.49
N THR A 149 16.95 24.31 -23.02
CA THR A 149 15.53 24.66 -22.72
C THR A 149 15.25 24.45 -21.22
N ILE A 150 14.55 25.41 -20.63
CA ILE A 150 14.19 25.34 -19.20
C ILE A 150 12.71 25.00 -19.07
N LEU A 151 12.41 23.88 -18.42
CA LEU A 151 11.07 23.52 -17.97
C LEU A 151 10.83 24.20 -16.62
N LYS A 152 9.91 25.15 -16.59
CA LYS A 152 9.67 26.00 -15.42
C LYS A 152 8.88 25.26 -14.33
N GLY A 153 9.39 25.22 -13.12
CA GLY A 153 8.77 24.53 -12.00
C GLY A 153 7.34 24.98 -11.67
N ASN A 154 6.93 26.21 -12.03
CA ASN A 154 5.56 26.68 -11.87
C ASN A 154 4.57 26.08 -12.88
N GLU A 155 5.05 25.48 -13.98
CA GLU A 155 4.23 24.83 -15.03
C GLU A 155 4.13 23.32 -14.85
N TYR A 156 4.95 22.73 -13.96
CA TYR A 156 5.09 21.29 -13.77
C TYR A 156 4.95 20.93 -12.29
N ARG A 157 4.52 19.70 -12.04
CA ARG A 157 4.55 19.07 -10.72
C ARG A 157 5.35 17.77 -10.83
N TRP A 158 6.58 17.80 -10.31
CA TRP A 158 7.47 16.66 -10.42
C TRP A 158 7.16 15.59 -9.37
N ARG A 159 7.34 14.31 -9.71
CA ARG A 159 7.10 13.18 -8.80
C ARG A 159 8.08 13.06 -7.64
N CYS A 160 9.17 13.82 -7.66
CA CYS A 160 10.16 13.81 -6.60
C CYS A 160 10.73 15.20 -6.37
N ASP A 161 11.37 15.39 -5.23
CA ASP A 161 12.12 16.61 -4.90
C ASP A 161 13.42 16.74 -5.72
N ILE A 162 14.03 17.93 -5.69
CA ILE A 162 15.24 18.24 -6.46
C ILE A 162 16.43 17.36 -6.06
N HIS A 163 16.53 16.93 -4.80
CA HIS A 163 17.63 16.06 -4.34
C HIS A 163 17.49 14.67 -4.95
N THR A 164 16.30 14.09 -4.92
CA THR A 164 15.99 12.81 -5.58
C THR A 164 16.18 12.91 -7.10
N PHE A 165 15.82 14.02 -7.73
CA PHE A 165 16.03 14.25 -9.15
C PHE A 165 17.53 14.27 -9.50
N ASN A 166 18.34 15.03 -8.77
CA ASN A 166 19.79 15.11 -8.97
C ASN A 166 20.48 13.75 -8.77
N TRP A 167 20.08 13.01 -7.75
CA TRP A 167 20.52 11.64 -7.55
C TRP A 167 20.19 10.76 -8.76
N ARG A 168 18.94 10.83 -9.27
CA ARG A 168 18.53 10.06 -10.46
C ARG A 168 19.35 10.42 -11.71
N ILE A 169 19.71 11.70 -11.90
CA ILE A 169 20.62 12.11 -13.00
C ILE A 169 21.97 11.44 -12.84
N LYS A 170 22.58 11.54 -11.66
CA LYS A 170 23.89 10.95 -11.33
C LYS A 170 23.91 9.43 -11.56
N GLU A 171 22.81 8.77 -11.22
CA GLU A 171 22.62 7.32 -11.38
C GLU A 171 22.14 6.88 -12.78
N ASN A 172 22.17 7.78 -13.78
CA ASN A 172 21.71 7.52 -15.15
C ASN A 172 20.27 7.01 -15.24
N ARG A 173 19.38 7.53 -14.37
CA ARG A 173 17.97 7.14 -14.27
C ARG A 173 17.01 8.12 -14.93
N ILE A 174 17.47 9.30 -15.38
CA ILE A 174 16.63 10.30 -16.05
C ILE A 174 16.80 10.17 -17.57
N VAL A 175 15.67 10.24 -18.26
CA VAL A 175 15.61 10.24 -19.73
C VAL A 175 14.86 11.48 -20.18
N PHE A 176 15.49 12.24 -21.08
CA PHE A 176 14.90 13.40 -21.74
C PHE A 176 14.46 13.00 -23.14
N GLU A 177 13.20 13.21 -23.46
CA GLU A 177 12.64 12.98 -24.80
C GLU A 177 12.05 14.27 -25.35
N LYS A 178 12.35 14.59 -26.60
CA LYS A 178 11.80 15.75 -27.29
C LYS A 178 10.80 15.27 -28.33
N ASN A 179 9.58 15.73 -28.21
CA ASN A 179 8.51 15.46 -29.17
C ASN A 179 7.97 16.77 -29.77
N VAL A 180 6.89 16.69 -30.56
CA VAL A 180 6.25 17.83 -31.22
C VAL A 180 5.74 18.86 -30.21
N SER A 181 5.36 18.43 -29.01
CA SER A 181 4.84 19.29 -27.94
C SER A 181 5.91 19.85 -27.03
N GLY A 182 7.19 19.51 -27.26
CA GLY A 182 8.33 19.96 -26.46
C GLY A 182 9.06 18.84 -25.71
N TRP A 183 9.81 19.22 -24.69
CA TRP A 183 10.56 18.28 -23.87
C TRP A 183 9.66 17.57 -22.84
N GLN A 184 9.88 16.27 -22.69
CA GLN A 184 9.32 15.43 -21.64
C GLN A 184 10.46 14.80 -20.84
N VAL A 185 10.25 14.67 -19.53
CA VAL A 185 11.23 14.09 -18.62
C VAL A 185 10.64 12.82 -18.03
N PHE A 186 11.37 11.73 -18.18
CA PHE A 186 11.04 10.43 -17.65
C PHE A 186 12.11 9.97 -16.66
N TYR A 187 11.74 9.02 -15.81
CA TYR A 187 12.73 8.29 -15.05
C TYR A 187 12.55 6.79 -15.24
N LYS A 188 13.67 6.07 -15.20
CA LYS A 188 13.72 4.63 -15.28
C LYS A 188 13.26 4.04 -13.95
N GLN A 189 12.14 3.31 -13.95
CA GLN A 189 11.67 2.54 -12.83
C GLN A 189 12.13 1.11 -13.02
N TYR A 190 13.10 0.64 -12.23
CA TYR A 190 13.65 -0.71 -12.33
C TYR A 190 12.85 -1.70 -11.48
N ILE A 191 12.82 -2.96 -11.91
CA ILE A 191 12.09 -4.02 -11.23
C ILE A 191 12.70 -4.37 -9.86
N ASN A 192 14.03 -4.26 -9.72
CA ASN A 192 14.76 -4.55 -8.49
C ASN A 192 15.02 -3.28 -7.65
N GLU A 193 14.32 -2.17 -7.93
CA GLU A 193 14.49 -0.92 -7.18
C GLU A 193 13.92 -1.05 -5.78
N THR A 194 14.77 -0.89 -4.78
CA THR A 194 14.37 -0.85 -3.37
C THR A 194 14.25 0.58 -2.87
N LYS A 195 13.30 0.84 -1.94
CA LYS A 195 13.17 2.15 -1.30
C LYS A 195 14.45 2.57 -0.56
N GLU A 196 15.25 1.62 -0.11
CA GLU A 196 16.50 1.84 0.62
C GLU A 196 17.60 2.47 -0.25
N GLU A 197 17.64 2.16 -1.56
CA GLU A 197 18.59 2.80 -2.48
C GLU A 197 18.30 4.28 -2.65
N ILE A 198 17.03 4.69 -2.61
CA ILE A 198 16.60 6.09 -2.72
C ILE A 198 16.85 6.86 -1.41
N ILE A 199 16.87 6.18 -0.26
CA ILE A 199 17.02 6.81 1.06
C ILE A 199 18.48 6.97 1.45
N LYS A 200 19.38 6.09 1.04
CA LYS A 200 20.81 6.11 1.41
C LYS A 200 21.57 7.35 0.93
N ASP A 201 21.08 8.06 -0.10
CA ASP A 201 21.71 9.29 -0.60
C ASP A 201 21.09 10.59 -0.01
N LYS A 202 20.22 10.48 0.99
CA LYS A 202 19.64 11.64 1.70
C LYS A 202 20.39 12.07 2.96
N ASN A 203 21.49 11.38 3.30
CA ASN A 203 22.35 11.70 4.47
C ASN A 203 23.70 12.25 4.07
#